data_e5c39f0ef94deedf9313c413dd9dc494
#
_entry.id   e5c39f0ef94deedf9313c413dd9dc494
#
_cell.length_a   1.000
_cell.length_b   1.000
_cell.length_c   1.000
_cell.angle_alpha   90.00
_cell.angle_beta   90.00
_cell.angle_gamma   90.00
#
_symmetry.space_group_name_H-M   'P 1'
#
loop_
_entity.id
_entity.type
_entity.pdbx_description
1 polymer ?
#
loop_
_entity_poly.entity_id
_entity_poly.type
_entity_poly.pdbx_seq_one_letter_code
_entity_poly.pdbx_strand_id
1 'polypeptide(L)'
;TAAVLKLFPRPRDRTTALAAADLEKLLELFSRVHGSCGGSLVAFEVMSRICVDFATEHVAGVIDPLRAKYPYYGLIELAGSGPGLGDALETVLGAAFDDGLLDDAVIAASGAQARQLWRLREAIPEAQKHEGGSIKHDIAVPVSKVPEFIARATAMVERELPGIRACAFGHLGDGNIHFNLSQPVGMDKQAFLGKWRHFNRLVHDLAMDMEGSFSAEHGIGKLKREDLVRYKSEVELDLMRKLKTALDPKGIMNPGKVVDGF
;
A
#
# COMPACT_ATOMS: atom_id res chain seq x y z
N THR A 1 -16.32 -21.66 15.32
CA THR A 1 -15.95 -21.48 13.91
C THR A 1 -14.53 -21.99 13.71
N ALA A 2 -14.30 -22.78 12.69
CA ALA A 2 -12.99 -23.33 12.35
C ALA A 2 -12.62 -22.96 10.92
N ALA A 3 -11.32 -22.89 10.63
CA ALA A 3 -10.79 -22.70 9.31
C ALA A 3 -9.68 -23.72 9.03
N VAL A 4 -9.58 -24.15 7.78
CA VAL A 4 -8.47 -24.97 7.28
C VAL A 4 -7.58 -24.07 6.43
N LEU A 5 -6.31 -23.94 6.82
CA LEU A 5 -5.33 -23.12 6.11
C LEU A 5 -4.32 -24.02 5.40
N LYS A 6 -4.01 -23.66 4.15
CA LYS A 6 -2.90 -24.28 3.45
C LYS A 6 -1.59 -23.73 4.00
N LEU A 7 -0.73 -24.62 4.46
CA LEU A 7 0.60 -24.27 4.95
C LEU A 7 1.64 -24.50 3.85
N PHE A 8 2.64 -23.62 3.81
CA PHE A 8 3.81 -23.75 2.95
C PHE A 8 5.05 -24.00 3.82
N PRO A 9 6.07 -24.72 3.32
CA PRO A 9 7.35 -24.84 4.01
C PRO A 9 7.93 -23.46 4.32
N ARG A 10 8.50 -23.30 5.53
CA ARG A 10 9.18 -22.05 5.87
C ARG A 10 10.38 -21.87 4.92
N PRO A 11 10.51 -20.73 4.25
CA PRO A 11 11.66 -20.43 3.42
C PRO A 11 12.96 -20.51 4.24
N ARG A 12 14.01 -21.10 3.67
CA ARG A 12 15.33 -21.17 4.31
C ARG A 12 16.14 -19.92 4.05
N ASP A 13 15.99 -19.36 2.84
CA ASP A 13 16.74 -18.20 2.38
C ASP A 13 15.79 -17.03 2.09
N ARG A 14 16.24 -15.84 2.40
CA ARG A 14 15.59 -14.57 2.07
C ARG A 14 16.63 -13.58 1.61
N THR A 15 16.28 -12.77 0.63
CA THR A 15 17.05 -11.60 0.23
C THR A 15 16.13 -10.40 0.10
N THR A 16 16.60 -9.26 0.57
CA THR A 16 15.82 -8.02 0.60
C THR A 16 16.63 -6.90 -0.04
N ALA A 17 16.01 -6.14 -0.91
CA ALA A 17 16.61 -4.95 -1.52
C ALA A 17 15.68 -3.74 -1.39
N LEU A 18 16.28 -2.56 -1.40
CA LEU A 18 15.60 -1.28 -1.58
C LEU A 18 16.13 -0.64 -2.86
N ALA A 19 15.25 -0.32 -3.78
CA ALA A 19 15.53 0.33 -5.04
C ALA A 19 14.84 1.69 -5.10
N ALA A 20 15.37 2.63 -5.85
CA ALA A 20 14.80 3.95 -6.04
C ALA A 20 14.69 4.32 -7.51
N ALA A 21 13.53 4.84 -7.90
CA ALA A 21 13.24 5.34 -9.23
C ALA A 21 11.93 6.13 -9.24
N ASP A 22 11.49 6.58 -10.41
CA ASP A 22 10.12 7.00 -10.66
C ASP A 22 9.16 5.82 -10.55
N LEU A 23 7.89 6.08 -10.30
CA LEU A 23 6.92 5.02 -10.01
C LEU A 23 6.63 4.13 -11.21
N GLU A 24 6.61 4.68 -12.42
CA GLU A 24 6.49 3.93 -13.67
C GLU A 24 7.66 2.96 -13.86
N LYS A 25 8.88 3.41 -13.56
CA LYS A 25 10.08 2.58 -13.59
C LYS A 25 10.05 1.48 -12.53
N LEU A 26 9.53 1.78 -11.32
CA LEU A 26 9.34 0.76 -10.28
C LEU A 26 8.30 -0.29 -10.69
N LEU A 27 7.25 0.09 -11.42
CA LEU A 27 6.29 -0.86 -11.99
C LEU A 27 6.93 -1.77 -13.05
N GLU A 28 7.79 -1.22 -13.90
CA GLU A 28 8.56 -2.03 -14.86
C GLU A 28 9.54 -2.95 -14.14
N LEU A 29 10.24 -2.45 -13.11
CA LEU A 29 11.11 -3.25 -12.26
C LEU A 29 10.35 -4.42 -11.61
N PHE A 30 9.15 -4.16 -11.08
CA PHE A 30 8.28 -5.22 -10.54
C PHE A 30 8.03 -6.31 -11.60
N SER A 31 7.71 -5.91 -12.82
CA SER A 31 7.46 -6.86 -13.92
C SER A 31 8.70 -7.70 -14.24
N ARG A 32 9.89 -7.09 -14.25
CA ARG A 32 11.17 -7.79 -14.47
C ARG A 32 11.50 -8.77 -13.34
N VAL A 33 11.38 -8.32 -12.10
CA VAL A 33 11.62 -9.18 -10.91
C VAL A 33 10.62 -10.32 -10.87
N HIS A 34 9.34 -10.06 -11.10
CA HIS A 34 8.30 -11.09 -11.16
C HIS A 34 8.57 -12.10 -12.29
N GLY A 35 8.95 -11.63 -13.48
CA GLY A 35 9.28 -12.49 -14.62
C GLY A 35 10.51 -13.36 -14.40
N SER A 36 11.55 -12.84 -13.71
CA SER A 36 12.82 -13.54 -13.49
C SER A 36 12.84 -14.41 -12.24
N CYS A 37 12.17 -13.95 -11.16
CA CYS A 37 12.21 -14.58 -9.83
C CYS A 37 10.89 -15.27 -9.46
N GLY A 38 9.81 -15.02 -10.21
CA GLY A 38 8.52 -15.73 -10.18
C GLY A 38 8.03 -16.09 -8.79
N GLY A 39 7.95 -17.38 -8.51
CA GLY A 39 7.43 -17.91 -7.25
C GLY A 39 8.27 -17.63 -6.00
N SER A 40 9.42 -16.96 -6.13
CA SER A 40 10.24 -16.51 -5.00
C SER A 40 9.96 -15.09 -4.58
N LEU A 41 9.29 -14.27 -5.39
CA LEU A 41 8.90 -12.91 -5.02
C LEU A 41 7.76 -12.95 -3.99
N VAL A 42 8.04 -12.50 -2.77
CA VAL A 42 7.07 -12.53 -1.66
C VAL A 42 6.59 -11.15 -1.26
N ALA A 43 7.35 -10.10 -1.58
CA ALA A 43 6.92 -8.71 -1.38
C ALA A 43 7.54 -7.77 -2.41
N PHE A 44 6.74 -6.82 -2.88
CA PHE A 44 7.17 -5.64 -3.61
C PHE A 44 6.35 -4.45 -3.12
N GLU A 45 6.95 -3.69 -2.19
CA GLU A 45 6.34 -2.52 -1.59
C GLU A 45 6.76 -1.25 -2.33
N VAL A 46 5.89 -0.26 -2.37
CA VAL A 46 6.25 1.09 -2.81
C VAL A 46 6.07 2.09 -1.68
N MET A 47 6.92 3.11 -1.65
CA MET A 47 6.88 4.22 -0.70
C MET A 47 7.21 5.52 -1.42
N SER A 48 6.36 6.53 -1.30
CA SER A 48 6.70 7.88 -1.75
C SER A 48 7.75 8.53 -0.84
N ARG A 49 8.52 9.48 -1.35
CA ARG A 49 9.56 10.20 -0.62
C ARG A 49 9.09 10.73 0.74
N ILE A 50 7.92 11.35 0.78
CA ILE A 50 7.38 11.91 2.02
C ILE A 50 7.17 10.84 3.12
N CYS A 51 6.82 9.62 2.75
CA CYS A 51 6.70 8.52 3.69
C CYS A 51 8.06 8.17 4.33
N VAL A 52 9.11 8.18 3.53
CA VAL A 52 10.49 7.93 3.99
C VAL A 52 10.98 9.08 4.85
N ASP A 53 10.71 10.35 4.47
CA ASP A 53 11.06 11.52 5.29
C ASP A 53 10.38 11.43 6.68
N PHE A 54 9.08 11.15 6.75
CA PHE A 54 8.38 11.00 8.02
C PHE A 54 8.95 9.86 8.88
N ALA A 55 9.21 8.70 8.27
CA ALA A 55 9.75 7.56 8.99
C ALA A 55 11.13 7.86 9.59
N THR A 56 12.01 8.50 8.83
CA THR A 56 13.37 8.84 9.28
C THR A 56 13.42 9.99 10.27
N GLU A 57 12.47 10.92 10.21
CA GLU A 57 12.38 12.06 11.13
C GLU A 57 11.81 11.67 12.51
N HIS A 58 10.75 10.86 12.50
CA HIS A 58 9.96 10.62 13.72
C HIS A 58 10.22 9.30 14.41
N VAL A 59 10.86 8.33 13.76
CA VAL A 59 11.06 7.00 14.36
C VAL A 59 12.55 6.73 14.58
N ALA A 60 12.94 6.69 15.85
CA ALA A 60 14.33 6.51 16.23
C ALA A 60 14.96 5.24 15.64
N GLY A 61 16.13 5.40 15.01
CA GLY A 61 16.89 4.30 14.40
C GLY A 61 16.36 3.82 13.06
N VAL A 62 15.39 4.53 12.46
CA VAL A 62 15.03 4.38 11.05
C VAL A 62 15.93 5.30 10.23
N ILE A 63 16.51 4.78 9.17
CA ILE A 63 17.42 5.52 8.29
C ILE A 63 17.05 5.26 6.82
N ASP A 64 17.28 6.23 5.97
CA ASP A 64 17.30 6.05 4.52
C ASP A 64 18.71 5.55 4.13
N PRO A 65 18.84 4.33 3.61
CA PRO A 65 20.15 3.75 3.31
C PRO A 65 20.71 4.21 1.96
N LEU A 66 19.91 4.91 1.13
CA LEU A 66 20.31 5.34 -0.19
C LEU A 66 21.10 6.66 -0.15
N ARG A 67 21.87 6.93 -1.22
CA ARG A 67 22.84 8.05 -1.27
C ARG A 67 22.18 9.43 -1.38
N ALA A 68 20.98 9.47 -1.97
CA ALA A 68 20.25 10.70 -2.20
C ALA A 68 18.76 10.51 -1.88
N LYS A 69 18.00 11.61 -1.95
CA LYS A 69 16.54 11.57 -1.84
C LYS A 69 15.94 11.33 -3.22
N TYR A 70 15.13 10.30 -3.33
CA TYR A 70 14.45 9.88 -4.56
C TYR A 70 12.95 10.04 -4.43
N PRO A 71 12.19 10.19 -5.54
CA PRO A 71 10.74 10.39 -5.50
C PRO A 71 9.98 9.18 -4.95
N TYR A 72 10.40 7.97 -5.32
CA TYR A 72 9.80 6.72 -4.85
C TYR A 72 10.86 5.66 -4.55
N TYR A 73 10.47 4.74 -3.68
CA TYR A 73 11.28 3.62 -3.21
C TYR A 73 10.49 2.33 -3.39
N GLY A 74 11.15 1.29 -3.89
CA GLY A 74 10.64 -0.07 -4.01
C GLY A 74 11.36 -1.00 -3.02
N LEU A 75 10.67 -1.57 -2.05
CA LEU A 75 11.22 -2.59 -1.16
C LEU A 75 10.84 -3.97 -1.71
N ILE A 76 11.86 -4.78 -2.01
CA ILE A 76 11.72 -6.07 -2.70
C ILE A 76 12.20 -7.17 -1.76
N GLU A 77 11.40 -8.21 -1.58
CA GLU A 77 11.83 -9.42 -0.86
C GLU A 77 11.60 -10.67 -1.69
N LEU A 78 12.66 -11.45 -1.87
CA LEU A 78 12.59 -12.82 -2.38
C LEU A 78 12.75 -13.79 -1.22
N ALA A 79 11.99 -14.89 -1.26
CA ALA A 79 12.11 -15.98 -0.29
C ALA A 79 11.97 -17.33 -0.96
N GLY A 80 12.77 -18.31 -0.54
CA GLY A 80 12.74 -19.64 -1.12
C GLY A 80 13.55 -20.67 -0.32
N SER A 81 13.72 -21.84 -0.88
CA SER A 81 14.48 -22.96 -0.27
C SER A 81 15.67 -23.41 -1.09
N GLY A 82 15.96 -22.71 -2.20
CA GLY A 82 17.10 -22.98 -3.08
C GLY A 82 18.17 -21.89 -2.96
N PRO A 83 19.43 -22.22 -3.28
CA PRO A 83 20.51 -21.25 -3.33
C PRO A 83 20.32 -20.26 -4.48
N GLY A 84 20.99 -19.09 -4.40
CA GLY A 84 21.09 -18.15 -5.51
C GLY A 84 20.01 -17.06 -5.56
N LEU A 85 19.14 -16.91 -4.54
CA LEU A 85 18.15 -15.80 -4.50
C LEU A 85 18.83 -14.43 -4.52
N GLY A 86 19.93 -14.29 -3.79
CA GLY A 86 20.72 -13.06 -3.78
C GLY A 86 21.30 -12.72 -5.16
N ASP A 87 21.94 -13.71 -5.79
CA ASP A 87 22.54 -13.55 -7.12
C ASP A 87 21.49 -13.25 -8.19
N ALA A 88 20.30 -13.88 -8.11
CA ALA A 88 19.20 -13.63 -9.01
C ALA A 88 18.68 -12.18 -8.87
N LEU A 89 18.49 -11.70 -7.64
CA LEU A 89 18.05 -10.33 -7.39
C LEU A 89 19.11 -9.33 -7.82
N GLU A 90 20.39 -9.57 -7.51
CA GLU A 90 21.51 -8.73 -7.93
C GLU A 90 21.59 -8.63 -9.47
N THR A 91 21.45 -9.76 -10.17
CA THR A 91 21.45 -9.78 -11.64
C THR A 91 20.33 -8.92 -12.22
N VAL A 92 19.10 -9.05 -11.70
CA VAL A 92 17.96 -8.29 -12.21
C VAL A 92 18.11 -6.80 -11.89
N LEU A 93 18.55 -6.44 -10.68
CA LEU A 93 18.76 -5.04 -10.29
C LEU A 93 19.92 -4.42 -11.06
N GLY A 94 21.01 -5.17 -11.29
CA GLY A 94 22.15 -4.72 -12.09
C GLY A 94 21.74 -4.40 -13.53
N ALA A 95 21.03 -5.32 -14.18
CA ALA A 95 20.49 -5.10 -15.53
C ALA A 95 19.53 -3.89 -15.58
N ALA A 96 18.66 -3.76 -14.58
CA ALA A 96 17.74 -2.62 -14.48
C ALA A 96 18.49 -1.27 -14.30
N PHE A 97 19.59 -1.29 -13.57
CA PHE A 97 20.44 -0.11 -13.38
C PHE A 97 21.16 0.27 -14.69
N ASP A 98 21.76 -0.71 -15.39
CA ASP A 98 22.44 -0.50 -16.66
C ASP A 98 21.49 0.03 -17.75
N ASP A 99 20.23 -0.38 -17.73
CA ASP A 99 19.16 0.10 -18.61
C ASP A 99 18.60 1.49 -18.21
N GLY A 100 19.08 2.10 -17.11
CA GLY A 100 18.59 3.39 -16.60
C GLY A 100 17.18 3.31 -15.98
N LEU A 101 16.76 2.12 -15.58
CA LEU A 101 15.48 1.91 -14.92
C LEU A 101 15.54 2.23 -13.42
N LEU A 102 16.71 2.20 -12.81
CA LEU A 102 16.95 2.52 -11.40
C LEU A 102 17.91 3.70 -11.27
N ASP A 103 17.66 4.55 -10.28
CA ASP A 103 18.54 5.65 -9.91
C ASP A 103 19.54 5.25 -8.83
N ASP A 104 19.12 4.36 -7.90
CA ASP A 104 19.97 3.79 -6.84
C ASP A 104 19.35 2.48 -6.32
N ALA A 105 20.16 1.61 -5.72
CA ALA A 105 19.67 0.42 -5.04
C ALA A 105 20.66 -0.10 -3.99
N VAL A 106 20.14 -0.77 -2.97
CA VAL A 106 20.94 -1.49 -1.97
C VAL A 106 20.33 -2.87 -1.72
N ILE A 107 21.18 -3.89 -1.69
CA ILE A 107 20.81 -5.26 -1.30
C ILE A 107 21.32 -5.50 0.12
N ALA A 108 20.46 -6.02 0.98
CA ALA A 108 20.84 -6.33 2.35
C ALA A 108 21.86 -7.48 2.40
N ALA A 109 23.06 -7.22 2.91
CA ALA A 109 24.12 -8.21 3.10
C ALA A 109 23.95 -9.08 4.36
N SER A 110 22.94 -8.77 5.19
CA SER A 110 22.64 -9.52 6.42
C SER A 110 21.19 -9.41 6.82
N GLY A 111 20.72 -10.37 7.63
CA GLY A 111 19.36 -10.31 8.19
C GLY A 111 19.12 -9.07 9.07
N ALA A 112 20.15 -8.46 9.65
CA ALA A 112 20.02 -7.20 10.37
C ALA A 112 19.72 -6.04 9.44
N GLN A 113 20.41 -5.95 8.30
CA GLN A 113 20.14 -4.94 7.29
C GLN A 113 18.77 -5.16 6.64
N ALA A 114 18.39 -6.39 6.32
CA ALA A 114 17.05 -6.69 5.82
C ALA A 114 15.95 -6.18 6.76
N ARG A 115 16.10 -6.41 8.07
CA ARG A 115 15.16 -5.88 9.08
C ARG A 115 15.14 -4.35 9.12
N GLN A 116 16.28 -3.68 8.88
CA GLN A 116 16.31 -2.21 8.80
C GLN A 116 15.57 -1.69 7.58
N LEU A 117 15.69 -2.34 6.41
CA LEU A 117 14.93 -1.99 5.22
C LEU A 117 13.41 -2.15 5.46
N TRP A 118 12.99 -3.25 6.05
CA TRP A 118 11.59 -3.46 6.43
C TRP A 118 11.12 -2.45 7.46
N ARG A 119 11.96 -2.10 8.45
CA ARG A 119 11.62 -1.11 9.47
C ARG A 119 11.31 0.26 8.88
N LEU A 120 11.99 0.66 7.79
CA LEU A 120 11.69 1.88 7.07
C LEU A 120 10.23 1.88 6.59
N ARG A 121 9.77 0.77 6.01
CA ARG A 121 8.39 0.60 5.52
C ARG A 121 7.37 0.51 6.66
N GLU A 122 7.68 -0.27 7.67
CA GLU A 122 6.79 -0.54 8.81
C GLU A 122 6.61 0.68 9.73
N ALA A 123 7.57 1.58 9.77
CA ALA A 123 7.53 2.80 10.59
C ALA A 123 6.56 3.87 10.06
N ILE A 124 6.17 3.83 8.78
CA ILE A 124 5.36 4.87 8.14
C ILE A 124 4.04 5.14 8.88
N PRO A 125 3.21 4.14 9.25
CA PRO A 125 1.95 4.40 9.94
C PRO A 125 2.11 5.04 11.33
N GLU A 126 3.22 4.77 12.01
CA GLU A 126 3.56 5.40 13.29
C GLU A 126 4.04 6.83 13.09
N ALA A 127 4.97 7.03 12.17
CA ALA A 127 5.53 8.33 11.85
C ALA A 127 4.46 9.36 11.46
N GLN A 128 3.46 8.95 10.67
CA GLN A 128 2.35 9.82 10.30
C GLN A 128 1.55 10.39 11.48
N LYS A 129 1.56 9.74 12.65
CA LYS A 129 0.85 10.25 13.84
C LYS A 129 1.47 11.54 14.36
N HIS A 130 2.74 11.79 14.10
CA HIS A 130 3.47 12.99 14.51
C HIS A 130 3.21 14.17 13.58
N GLU A 131 2.65 13.92 12.40
CA GLU A 131 2.35 14.91 11.37
C GLU A 131 0.95 15.54 11.47
N GLY A 132 0.28 15.34 12.59
CA GLY A 132 -1.05 15.92 12.88
C GLY A 132 -2.22 15.03 12.48
N GLY A 133 -3.24 15.59 11.85
CA GLY A 133 -4.39 14.83 11.34
C GLY A 133 -4.03 14.02 10.12
N SER A 134 -4.57 12.80 10.04
CA SER A 134 -4.41 11.93 8.88
C SER A 134 -5.76 11.35 8.44
N ILE A 135 -6.07 11.44 7.15
CA ILE A 135 -7.20 10.78 6.50
C ILE A 135 -6.63 9.59 5.73
N LYS A 136 -7.05 8.38 6.08
CA LYS A 136 -6.44 7.16 5.59
C LYS A 136 -7.34 6.47 4.57
N HIS A 137 -6.74 6.07 3.47
CA HIS A 137 -7.39 5.28 2.44
C HIS A 137 -6.62 3.96 2.27
N ASP A 138 -7.39 2.91 2.07
CA ASP A 138 -6.93 1.55 1.79
C ASP A 138 -7.67 1.11 0.53
N ILE A 139 -7.08 1.42 -0.62
CA ILE A 139 -7.68 1.17 -1.94
C ILE A 139 -6.87 0.14 -2.70
N ALA A 140 -7.45 -0.45 -3.72
CA ALA A 140 -6.72 -1.18 -4.73
C ALA A 140 -7.11 -0.70 -6.12
N VAL A 141 -6.15 -0.72 -7.04
CA VAL A 141 -6.38 -0.54 -8.47
C VAL A 141 -5.62 -1.63 -9.24
N PRO A 142 -5.98 -1.92 -10.51
CA PRO A 142 -5.13 -2.79 -11.32
C PRO A 142 -3.66 -2.35 -11.24
N VAL A 143 -2.74 -3.30 -11.05
CA VAL A 143 -1.31 -3.02 -10.82
C VAL A 143 -0.73 -2.05 -11.84
N SER A 144 -1.09 -2.22 -13.13
CA SER A 144 -0.67 -1.33 -14.22
C SER A 144 -1.17 0.12 -14.09
N LYS A 145 -2.21 0.35 -13.29
CA LYS A 145 -2.81 1.68 -13.07
C LYS A 145 -2.30 2.38 -11.82
N VAL A 146 -1.46 1.73 -11.01
CA VAL A 146 -0.95 2.31 -9.76
C VAL A 146 -0.24 3.65 -9.96
N PRO A 147 0.68 3.81 -10.92
CA PRO A 147 1.33 5.11 -11.16
C PRO A 147 0.33 6.21 -11.53
N GLU A 148 -0.58 5.93 -12.46
CA GLU A 148 -1.61 6.86 -12.87
C GLU A 148 -2.53 7.25 -11.70
N PHE A 149 -2.95 6.27 -10.88
CA PHE A 149 -3.79 6.53 -9.70
C PHE A 149 -3.10 7.49 -8.74
N ILE A 150 -1.85 7.20 -8.35
CA ILE A 150 -1.12 8.04 -7.39
C ILE A 150 -0.93 9.46 -7.93
N ALA A 151 -0.56 9.61 -9.20
CA ALA A 151 -0.40 10.91 -9.83
C ALA A 151 -1.71 11.72 -9.86
N ARG A 152 -2.81 11.10 -10.33
CA ARG A 152 -4.13 11.74 -10.41
C ARG A 152 -4.70 12.07 -9.04
N ALA A 153 -4.60 11.14 -8.09
CA ALA A 153 -5.08 11.35 -6.73
C ALA A 153 -4.32 12.50 -6.04
N THR A 154 -2.99 12.54 -6.18
CA THR A 154 -2.15 13.60 -5.60
C THR A 154 -2.53 14.97 -6.19
N ALA A 155 -2.61 15.09 -7.51
CA ALA A 155 -3.00 16.34 -8.16
C ALA A 155 -4.43 16.78 -7.78
N MET A 156 -5.34 15.83 -7.62
CA MET A 156 -6.72 16.09 -7.22
C MET A 156 -6.81 16.65 -5.79
N VAL A 157 -6.17 15.98 -4.82
CA VAL A 157 -6.26 16.43 -3.41
C VAL A 157 -5.50 17.73 -3.18
N GLU A 158 -4.39 17.98 -3.87
CA GLU A 158 -3.63 19.23 -3.80
C GLU A 158 -4.45 20.43 -4.34
N ARG A 159 -5.22 20.21 -5.41
CA ARG A 159 -6.12 21.23 -5.95
C ARG A 159 -7.26 21.56 -4.97
N GLU A 160 -7.79 20.55 -4.26
CA GLU A 160 -8.85 20.72 -3.28
C GLU A 160 -8.39 21.40 -1.98
N LEU A 161 -7.16 21.12 -1.56
CA LEU A 161 -6.56 21.69 -0.38
C LEU A 161 -5.05 21.88 -0.58
N PRO A 162 -4.62 23.06 -1.05
CA PRO A 162 -3.22 23.37 -1.25
C PRO A 162 -2.38 23.13 0.00
N GLY A 163 -1.25 22.44 -0.16
CA GLY A 163 -0.35 22.06 0.93
C GLY A 163 -0.75 20.78 1.66
N ILE A 164 -1.80 20.08 1.24
CA ILE A 164 -2.09 18.73 1.71
C ILE A 164 -0.93 17.79 1.34
N ARG A 165 -0.59 16.88 2.23
CA ARG A 165 0.58 16.01 2.05
C ARG A 165 0.13 14.58 1.80
N ALA A 166 0.21 14.16 0.53
CA ALA A 166 -0.15 12.81 0.10
C ALA A 166 0.99 11.82 0.43
N CYS A 167 0.70 10.85 1.29
CA CYS A 167 1.60 9.77 1.70
C CYS A 167 1.12 8.48 1.05
N ALA A 168 1.65 8.17 -0.13
CA ALA A 168 1.33 6.96 -0.87
C ALA A 168 2.37 5.87 -0.57
N PHE A 169 1.91 4.73 -0.08
CA PHE A 169 2.73 3.54 0.14
C PHE A 169 1.84 2.29 0.10
N GLY A 170 2.40 1.12 -0.16
CA GLY A 170 1.60 -0.11 -0.19
C GLY A 170 2.22 -1.22 -1.01
N HIS A 171 1.41 -2.22 -1.30
CA HIS A 171 1.80 -3.45 -1.98
C HIS A 171 1.63 -3.29 -3.50
N LEU A 172 2.72 -3.01 -4.22
CA LEU A 172 2.65 -2.86 -5.68
C LEU A 172 2.16 -4.15 -6.35
N GLY A 173 2.56 -5.31 -5.80
CA GLY A 173 2.29 -6.61 -6.39
C GLY A 173 0.81 -6.98 -6.58
N ASP A 174 -0.09 -6.41 -5.78
CA ASP A 174 -1.54 -6.60 -5.87
C ASP A 174 -2.32 -5.30 -6.08
N GLY A 175 -1.61 -4.18 -6.24
CA GLY A 175 -2.22 -2.87 -6.48
C GLY A 175 -2.85 -2.23 -5.25
N ASN A 176 -2.64 -2.77 -4.05
CA ASN A 176 -3.13 -2.18 -2.81
C ASN A 176 -2.27 -1.00 -2.39
N ILE A 177 -2.87 0.17 -2.35
CA ILE A 177 -2.22 1.43 -1.99
C ILE A 177 -2.91 2.07 -0.79
N HIS A 178 -2.14 2.29 0.26
CA HIS A 178 -2.48 3.18 1.36
C HIS A 178 -2.20 4.61 0.92
N PHE A 179 -3.22 5.25 0.36
CA PHE A 179 -3.14 6.65 -0.07
C PHE A 179 -3.57 7.55 1.07
N ASN A 180 -2.67 7.78 2.01
CA ASN A 180 -2.98 8.56 3.21
C ASN A 180 -2.72 10.06 2.98
N LEU A 181 -3.57 10.90 3.57
CA LEU A 181 -3.43 12.35 3.50
C LEU A 181 -3.07 12.88 4.88
N SER A 182 -1.95 13.57 5.00
CA SER A 182 -1.58 14.32 6.18
C SER A 182 -1.95 15.78 5.99
N GLN A 183 -2.38 16.45 7.06
CA GLN A 183 -2.81 17.87 7.02
C GLN A 183 -1.71 18.79 6.51
N PRO A 184 -2.05 19.94 5.88
CA PRO A 184 -1.09 21.01 5.64
C PRO A 184 -0.38 21.45 6.92
N VAL A 185 0.88 21.82 6.82
CA VAL A 185 1.66 22.29 7.98
C VAL A 185 0.96 23.51 8.57
N GLY A 186 0.78 23.52 9.89
CA GLY A 186 0.12 24.61 10.62
C GLY A 186 -1.42 24.63 10.57
N MET A 187 -2.05 23.74 9.81
CA MET A 187 -3.51 23.63 9.78
C MET A 187 -4.04 23.03 11.08
N ASP A 188 -5.21 23.51 11.54
CA ASP A 188 -5.90 22.89 12.68
C ASP A 188 -6.34 21.46 12.37
N LYS A 189 -6.02 20.55 13.28
CA LYS A 189 -6.28 19.12 13.13
C LYS A 189 -7.78 18.80 12.98
N GLN A 190 -8.65 19.47 13.76
CA GLN A 190 -10.08 19.18 13.72
C GLN A 190 -10.70 19.71 12.42
N ALA A 191 -10.27 20.89 11.97
CA ALA A 191 -10.69 21.45 10.68
C ALA A 191 -10.29 20.53 9.51
N PHE A 192 -9.10 19.91 9.56
CA PHE A 192 -8.66 18.93 8.56
C PHE A 192 -9.50 17.65 8.63
N LEU A 193 -9.65 17.07 9.81
CA LEU A 193 -10.43 15.83 9.99
C LEU A 193 -11.91 16.01 9.66
N GLY A 194 -12.45 17.23 9.81
CA GLY A 194 -13.81 17.56 9.35
C GLY A 194 -14.03 17.37 7.84
N LYS A 195 -12.95 17.35 7.05
CA LYS A 195 -12.99 17.09 5.60
C LYS A 195 -12.92 15.61 5.24
N TRP A 196 -12.90 14.70 6.22
CA TRP A 196 -12.71 13.26 6.04
C TRP A 196 -13.65 12.64 5.00
N ARG A 197 -14.95 12.93 5.08
CA ARG A 197 -15.95 12.39 4.12
C ARG A 197 -15.73 12.91 2.70
N HIS A 198 -15.34 14.17 2.56
CA HIS A 198 -15.06 14.78 1.26
C HIS A 198 -13.88 14.08 0.57
N PHE A 199 -12.73 13.99 1.25
CA PHE A 199 -11.55 13.35 0.68
C PHE A 199 -11.72 11.85 0.44
N ASN A 200 -12.40 11.14 1.36
CA ASN A 200 -12.71 9.73 1.11
C ASN A 200 -13.52 9.57 -0.18
N ARG A 201 -14.52 10.40 -0.39
CA ARG A 201 -15.33 10.31 -1.62
C ARG A 201 -14.50 10.56 -2.86
N LEU A 202 -13.67 11.59 -2.88
CA LEU A 202 -12.78 11.88 -4.02
C LEU A 202 -11.86 10.72 -4.36
N VAL A 203 -11.18 10.18 -3.36
CA VAL A 203 -10.21 9.10 -3.55
C VAL A 203 -10.90 7.79 -3.93
N HIS A 204 -12.01 7.46 -3.29
CA HIS A 204 -12.78 6.26 -3.58
C HIS A 204 -13.44 6.34 -4.98
N ASP A 205 -14.04 7.48 -5.36
CA ASP A 205 -14.60 7.66 -6.71
C ASP A 205 -13.51 7.44 -7.76
N LEU A 206 -12.32 8.03 -7.58
CA LEU A 206 -11.21 7.82 -8.52
C LEU A 206 -10.76 6.35 -8.59
N ALA A 207 -10.64 5.66 -7.44
CA ALA A 207 -10.27 4.24 -7.44
C ALA A 207 -11.31 3.38 -8.18
N MET A 208 -12.59 3.64 -7.96
CA MET A 208 -13.68 2.94 -8.64
C MET A 208 -13.72 3.23 -10.14
N ASP A 209 -13.51 4.49 -10.56
CA ASP A 209 -13.42 4.88 -11.98
C ASP A 209 -12.25 4.20 -12.71
N MET A 210 -11.21 3.82 -11.96
CA MET A 210 -10.06 3.08 -12.46
C MET A 210 -10.20 1.56 -12.34
N GLU A 211 -11.44 1.05 -12.18
CA GLU A 211 -11.74 -0.39 -12.04
C GLU A 211 -11.14 -1.03 -10.78
N GLY A 212 -10.96 -0.24 -9.75
CA GLY A 212 -10.37 -0.64 -8.49
C GLY A 212 -11.38 -0.98 -7.39
N SER A 213 -10.91 -0.91 -6.15
CA SER A 213 -11.69 -1.12 -4.93
C SER A 213 -11.44 0.01 -3.94
N PHE A 214 -12.49 0.49 -3.30
CA PHE A 214 -12.40 1.47 -2.21
C PHE A 214 -12.01 0.84 -0.85
N SER A 215 -11.87 -0.48 -0.78
CA SER A 215 -11.44 -1.21 0.41
C SER A 215 -10.71 -2.48 0.01
N ALA A 216 -9.39 -2.48 0.15
CA ALA A 216 -8.53 -3.60 -0.22
C ALA A 216 -8.41 -4.63 0.93
N GLU A 217 -7.76 -4.25 2.04
CA GLU A 217 -7.47 -5.16 3.17
C GLU A 217 -8.35 -4.93 4.40
N HIS A 218 -8.75 -3.68 4.68
CA HIS A 218 -9.40 -3.30 5.94
C HIS A 218 -10.85 -3.74 6.05
N GLY A 219 -11.46 -4.14 4.94
CA GLY A 219 -12.87 -4.48 4.88
C GLY A 219 -13.80 -3.28 5.06
N ILE A 220 -15.10 -3.55 5.05
CA ILE A 220 -16.14 -2.51 5.09
C ILE A 220 -16.43 -2.05 6.52
N GLY A 221 -16.58 -3.00 7.44
CA GLY A 221 -16.92 -2.70 8.84
C GLY A 221 -18.18 -1.85 8.97
N LYS A 222 -18.12 -0.84 9.85
CA LYS A 222 -19.17 0.19 10.02
C LYS A 222 -18.91 1.42 9.17
N LEU A 223 -17.66 1.80 9.01
CA LEU A 223 -17.27 3.11 8.47
C LEU A 223 -17.51 3.25 6.98
N LYS A 224 -17.33 2.16 6.21
CA LYS A 224 -17.45 2.16 4.75
C LYS A 224 -18.81 1.64 4.24
N ARG A 225 -19.83 1.56 5.10
CA ARG A 225 -21.16 1.04 4.71
C ARG A 225 -21.86 1.94 3.69
N GLU A 226 -21.77 3.27 3.86
CA GLU A 226 -22.31 4.22 2.91
C GLU A 226 -21.61 4.10 1.55
N ASP A 227 -20.28 3.88 1.55
CA ASP A 227 -19.50 3.63 0.34
C ASP A 227 -19.91 2.31 -0.32
N LEU A 228 -20.14 1.24 0.48
CA LEU A 228 -20.61 -0.04 -0.06
C LEU A 228 -21.91 0.13 -0.84
N VAL A 229 -22.88 0.84 -0.26
CA VAL A 229 -24.18 1.13 -0.91
C VAL A 229 -23.99 1.98 -2.18
N ARG A 230 -23.02 2.91 -2.17
CA ARG A 230 -22.74 3.78 -3.30
C ARG A 230 -22.15 3.03 -4.51
N TYR A 231 -21.23 2.08 -4.25
CA TYR A 231 -20.43 1.47 -5.31
C TYR A 231 -20.87 0.07 -5.71
N LYS A 232 -21.66 -0.60 -4.89
CA LYS A 232 -22.20 -1.92 -5.21
C LYS A 232 -23.57 -1.84 -5.86
N SER A 233 -23.81 -2.73 -6.81
CA SER A 233 -25.13 -2.85 -7.42
C SER A 233 -26.18 -3.32 -6.42
N GLU A 234 -27.44 -2.99 -6.67
CA GLU A 234 -28.55 -3.48 -5.83
C GLU A 234 -28.62 -5.01 -5.78
N VAL A 235 -28.26 -5.68 -6.87
CA VAL A 235 -28.21 -7.14 -6.94
C VAL A 235 -27.15 -7.71 -5.99
N GLU A 236 -25.94 -7.12 -5.95
CA GLU A 236 -24.89 -7.53 -5.00
C GLU A 236 -25.31 -7.29 -3.57
N LEU A 237 -25.89 -6.12 -3.27
CA LEU A 237 -26.37 -5.78 -1.94
C LEU A 237 -27.50 -6.71 -1.47
N ASP A 238 -28.43 -7.05 -2.36
CA ASP A 238 -29.51 -8.01 -2.08
C ASP A 238 -28.97 -9.41 -1.79
N LEU A 239 -28.00 -9.88 -2.58
CA LEU A 239 -27.32 -11.16 -2.32
C LEU A 239 -26.57 -11.16 -0.97
N MET A 240 -25.87 -10.07 -0.63
CA MET A 240 -25.20 -9.94 0.67
C MET A 240 -26.20 -9.99 1.82
N ARG A 241 -27.37 -9.32 1.72
CA ARG A 241 -28.44 -9.38 2.74
C ARG A 241 -29.04 -10.77 2.85
N LYS A 242 -29.32 -11.44 1.73
CA LYS A 242 -29.82 -12.82 1.72
C LYS A 242 -28.87 -13.80 2.41
N LEU A 243 -27.57 -13.71 2.08
CA LEU A 243 -26.53 -14.50 2.76
C LEU A 243 -26.47 -14.19 4.25
N LYS A 244 -26.48 -12.92 4.63
CA LYS A 244 -26.50 -12.50 6.03
C LYS A 244 -27.70 -13.09 6.78
N THR A 245 -28.89 -12.97 6.24
CA THR A 245 -30.13 -13.47 6.85
C THR A 245 -30.15 -15.01 6.95
N ALA A 246 -29.66 -15.71 5.92
CA ALA A 246 -29.60 -17.17 5.92
C ALA A 246 -28.64 -17.72 7.00
N LEU A 247 -27.47 -17.06 7.19
CA LEU A 247 -26.44 -17.52 8.12
C LEU A 247 -26.62 -16.96 9.54
N ASP A 248 -27.28 -15.84 9.69
CA ASP A 248 -27.50 -15.14 10.95
C ASP A 248 -28.95 -14.64 11.08
N PRO A 249 -29.93 -15.55 11.13
CA PRO A 249 -31.34 -15.18 11.16
C PRO A 249 -31.77 -14.40 12.42
N LYS A 250 -30.94 -14.39 13.47
CA LYS A 250 -31.17 -13.65 14.68
C LYS A 250 -30.45 -12.29 14.73
N GLY A 251 -29.62 -11.98 13.71
CA GLY A 251 -28.88 -10.72 13.64
C GLY A 251 -27.85 -10.49 14.74
N ILE A 252 -27.36 -11.56 15.39
CA ILE A 252 -26.44 -11.47 16.54
C ILE A 252 -24.97 -11.47 16.17
N MET A 253 -24.61 -11.84 14.93
CA MET A 253 -23.23 -11.86 14.46
C MET A 253 -22.86 -10.53 13.83
N ASN A 254 -21.93 -9.81 14.46
CA ASN A 254 -21.42 -8.53 13.96
C ASN A 254 -22.52 -7.52 13.54
N PRO A 255 -23.45 -7.16 14.42
CA PRO A 255 -24.58 -6.29 14.08
C PRO A 255 -24.10 -4.91 13.58
N GLY A 256 -24.77 -4.39 12.56
CA GLY A 256 -24.47 -3.07 11.97
C GLY A 256 -23.15 -2.99 11.22
N LYS A 257 -22.59 -4.12 10.74
CA LYS A 257 -21.38 -4.16 9.91
C LYS A 257 -21.69 -4.74 8.55
N VAL A 258 -21.01 -4.22 7.53
CA VAL A 258 -21.08 -4.56 6.10
C VAL A 258 -22.43 -4.18 5.51
N VAL A 259 -23.47 -4.96 5.72
CA VAL A 259 -24.85 -4.68 5.29
C VAL A 259 -25.80 -4.64 6.48
N ASP A 260 -26.86 -3.86 6.35
CA ASP A 260 -27.98 -3.95 7.29
C ASP A 260 -28.77 -5.22 6.97
N GLY A 261 -28.89 -6.08 7.95
CA GLY A 261 -29.49 -7.38 7.77
C GLY A 261 -31.00 -7.44 8.01
N PHE A 262 -31.57 -6.42 8.65
CA PHE A 262 -32.97 -6.45 9.09
C PHE A 262 -33.53 -5.04 9.13
#